data_a739c6cff5e138c44f5779949a03c9a3
#
_entry.id   a739c6cff5e138c44f5779949a03c9a3
#
_cell.length_a   1.000
_cell.length_b   1.000
_cell.length_c   1.000
_cell.angle_alpha   90.00
_cell.angle_beta   90.00
_cell.angle_gamma   90.00
#
_symmetry.space_group_name_H-M   'P 1'
#
loop_
_entity.id
_entity.type
_entity.pdbx_description
1 polymer ?
#
loop_
_entity_poly.entity_id
_entity_poly.type
_entity_poly.pdbx_seq_one_letter_code
_entity_poly.pdbx_strand_id
1 'polypeptide(L)'
;MAKGKYQKWLEPESLILLEGWARDGLTDEQIAHNMGITVKTLWVWKNKYGKLCNALKKGKEVVDTIVENALLKRALGYRYDEVTIEDGIETKRVTKEVQPDTTAQIFWLKNRRPDKWRDKQNVEVSGSLKTETSKLDDFIKQMSDIDG
;
A
#
# COMPACT_ATOMS: atom_id res chain seq x y z
N MET A 1 18.19 -32.40 15.66
CA MET A 1 18.18 -31.51 14.46
C MET A 1 17.99 -30.08 14.90
N ALA A 2 18.81 -29.18 14.44
CA ALA A 2 18.64 -27.78 14.75
C ALA A 2 17.31 -27.28 14.16
N LYS A 3 16.40 -26.83 15.01
CA LYS A 3 15.15 -26.19 14.57
C LYS A 3 15.51 -25.00 13.70
N GLY A 4 14.98 -24.92 12.48
CA GLY A 4 15.23 -23.79 11.59
C GLY A 4 14.85 -22.48 12.25
N LYS A 5 15.62 -21.41 12.05
CA LYS A 5 15.37 -20.08 12.66
C LYS A 5 13.93 -19.58 12.49
N TYR A 6 13.25 -19.98 11.42
CA TYR A 6 11.86 -19.60 11.15
C TYR A 6 10.86 -20.23 12.12
N GLN A 7 11.14 -21.42 12.68
CA GLN A 7 10.19 -22.13 13.54
C GLN A 7 9.86 -21.32 14.81
N LYS A 8 10.86 -20.64 15.38
CA LYS A 8 10.67 -19.73 16.51
C LYS A 8 9.61 -18.66 16.18
N TRP A 9 9.62 -18.15 14.95
CA TRP A 9 8.74 -17.06 14.53
C TRP A 9 7.35 -17.52 14.09
N LEU A 10 7.09 -18.82 14.09
CA LEU A 10 5.77 -19.41 13.87
C LEU A 10 5.07 -19.80 15.18
N GLU A 11 5.78 -19.68 16.30
CA GLU A 11 5.18 -19.89 17.63
C GLU A 11 4.17 -18.78 17.96
N PRO A 12 3.08 -19.09 18.70
CA PRO A 12 2.02 -18.11 18.99
C PRO A 12 2.53 -16.81 19.61
N GLU A 13 3.46 -16.90 20.54
CA GLU A 13 4.04 -15.73 21.23
C GLU A 13 4.81 -14.83 20.26
N SER A 14 5.57 -15.42 19.35
CA SER A 14 6.31 -14.68 18.34
C SER A 14 5.39 -14.02 17.30
N LEU A 15 4.28 -14.67 16.96
CA LEU A 15 3.28 -14.10 16.04
C LEU A 15 2.57 -12.89 16.66
N ILE A 16 2.28 -12.94 17.99
CA ILE A 16 1.73 -11.79 18.71
C ILE A 16 2.73 -10.63 18.72
N LEU A 17 4.02 -10.91 18.90
CA LEU A 17 5.08 -9.91 18.87
C LEU A 17 5.19 -9.26 17.47
N LEU A 18 5.15 -10.06 16.41
CA LEU A 18 5.16 -9.57 15.03
C LEU A 18 3.94 -8.70 14.70
N GLU A 19 2.76 -9.12 15.14
CA GLU A 19 1.53 -8.32 15.01
C GLU A 19 1.68 -6.98 15.75
N GLY A 20 2.25 -6.99 16.96
CA GLY A 20 2.53 -5.78 17.75
C GLY A 20 3.46 -4.82 17.02
N TRP A 21 4.60 -5.29 16.52
CA TRP A 21 5.55 -4.45 15.77
C TRP A 21 4.91 -3.85 14.50
N ALA A 22 4.12 -4.62 13.79
CA ALA A 22 3.40 -4.13 12.62
C ALA A 22 2.35 -3.08 13.00
N ARG A 23 1.65 -3.27 14.14
CA ARG A 23 0.69 -2.32 14.71
C ARG A 23 1.34 -1.02 15.15
N ASP A 24 2.57 -1.10 15.66
CA ASP A 24 3.36 0.07 16.05
C ASP A 24 3.96 0.81 14.84
N GLY A 25 3.69 0.34 13.63
CA GLY A 25 4.09 0.99 12.38
C GLY A 25 5.54 0.70 11.96
N LEU A 26 6.19 -0.34 12.51
CA LEU A 26 7.53 -0.72 12.09
C LEU A 26 7.54 -1.15 10.62
N THR A 27 8.58 -0.71 9.91
CA THR A 27 8.82 -1.14 8.53
C THR A 27 9.30 -2.58 8.47
N ASP A 28 9.18 -3.22 7.30
CA ASP A 28 9.70 -4.58 7.10
C ASP A 28 11.20 -4.68 7.39
N GLU A 29 11.97 -3.60 7.17
CA GLU A 29 13.40 -3.52 7.51
C GLU A 29 13.64 -3.55 9.01
N GLN A 30 12.88 -2.77 9.76
CA GLN A 30 12.95 -2.72 11.22
C GLN A 30 12.50 -4.05 11.85
N ILE A 31 11.44 -4.65 11.31
CA ILE A 31 10.95 -5.96 11.76
C ILE A 31 12.01 -7.04 11.48
N ALA A 32 12.59 -7.07 10.28
CA ALA A 32 13.64 -8.03 9.94
C ALA A 32 14.88 -7.85 10.85
N HIS A 33 15.26 -6.61 11.13
CA HIS A 33 16.34 -6.29 12.06
C HIS A 33 16.05 -6.85 13.46
N ASN A 34 14.87 -6.61 13.99
CA ASN A 34 14.44 -7.11 15.31
C ASN A 34 14.39 -8.65 15.35
N MET A 35 14.07 -9.28 14.23
CA MET A 35 14.10 -10.75 14.09
C MET A 35 15.51 -11.32 13.94
N GLY A 36 16.52 -10.49 13.69
CA GLY A 36 17.91 -10.90 13.42
C GLY A 36 18.04 -11.61 12.05
N ILE A 37 17.28 -11.16 11.05
CA ILE A 37 17.29 -11.67 9.67
C ILE A 37 17.38 -10.53 8.67
N THR A 38 17.63 -10.86 7.40
CA THR A 38 17.58 -9.88 6.31
C THR A 38 16.15 -9.63 5.85
N VAL A 39 15.89 -8.46 5.27
CA VAL A 39 14.58 -8.12 4.66
C VAL A 39 14.20 -9.14 3.58
N LYS A 40 15.17 -9.60 2.79
CA LYS A 40 14.97 -10.65 1.78
C LYS A 40 14.47 -11.96 2.40
N THR A 41 15.04 -12.35 3.54
CA THR A 41 14.59 -13.55 4.28
C THR A 41 13.18 -13.37 4.82
N LEU A 42 12.86 -12.19 5.36
CA LEU A 42 11.50 -11.86 5.82
C LEU A 42 10.50 -11.96 4.66
N TRP A 43 10.85 -11.42 3.50
CA TRP A 43 9.99 -11.49 2.30
C TRP A 43 9.73 -12.94 1.88
N VAL A 44 10.76 -13.79 1.84
CA VAL A 44 10.62 -15.23 1.53
C VAL A 44 9.71 -15.89 2.55
N TRP A 45 9.87 -15.60 3.84
CA TRP A 45 9.05 -16.20 4.90
C TRP A 45 7.59 -15.72 4.84
N LYS A 46 7.34 -14.46 4.52
CA LYS A 46 5.98 -13.93 4.29
C LYS A 46 5.26 -14.70 3.18
N ASN A 47 5.96 -15.03 2.10
CA ASN A 47 5.38 -15.79 0.99
C ASN A 47 5.22 -17.28 1.31
N LYS A 48 6.07 -17.84 2.15
CA LYS A 48 6.08 -19.28 2.46
C LYS A 48 5.18 -19.63 3.65
N TYR A 49 5.09 -18.79 4.65
CA TYR A 49 4.39 -19.06 5.91
C TYR A 49 3.19 -18.12 6.10
N GLY A 50 2.00 -18.64 5.81
CA GLY A 50 0.75 -17.86 5.90
C GLY A 50 0.48 -17.28 7.29
N LYS A 51 0.82 -17.99 8.37
CA LYS A 51 0.65 -17.50 9.75
C LYS A 51 1.45 -16.22 10.00
N LEU A 52 2.69 -16.17 9.55
CA LEU A 52 3.56 -15.00 9.67
C LEU A 52 3.03 -13.82 8.83
N CYS A 53 2.65 -14.11 7.58
CA CYS A 53 2.05 -13.11 6.71
C CYS A 53 0.77 -12.50 7.32
N ASN A 54 -0.11 -13.34 7.85
CA ASN A 54 -1.37 -12.90 8.45
C ASN A 54 -1.16 -12.05 9.70
N ALA A 55 -0.20 -12.40 10.57
CA ALA A 55 0.12 -11.62 11.75
C ALA A 55 0.61 -10.21 11.37
N LEU A 56 1.50 -10.10 10.38
CA LEU A 56 1.98 -8.80 9.90
C LEU A 56 0.88 -7.98 9.23
N LYS A 57 0.03 -8.59 8.40
CA LYS A 57 -1.11 -7.91 7.77
C LYS A 57 -2.08 -7.36 8.81
N LYS A 58 -2.47 -8.19 9.78
CA LYS A 58 -3.40 -7.81 10.84
C LYS A 58 -2.89 -6.62 11.66
N GLY A 59 -1.59 -6.58 11.97
CA GLY A 59 -0.99 -5.43 12.63
C GLY A 59 -1.03 -4.16 11.75
N LYS A 60 -0.67 -4.27 10.47
CA LYS A 60 -0.67 -3.14 9.53
C LYS A 60 -2.06 -2.55 9.28
N GLU A 61 -3.11 -3.37 9.24
CA GLU A 61 -4.50 -2.90 9.06
C GLU A 61 -4.90 -1.86 10.11
N VAL A 62 -4.38 -1.96 11.34
CA VAL A 62 -4.65 -0.96 12.38
C VAL A 62 -4.04 0.39 12.03
N VAL A 63 -2.80 0.39 11.55
CA VAL A 63 -2.10 1.62 11.13
C VAL A 63 -2.80 2.23 9.92
N ASP A 64 -3.13 1.42 8.93
CA ASP A 64 -3.82 1.85 7.72
C ASP A 64 -5.16 2.52 8.07
N THR A 65 -5.92 1.94 8.99
CA THR A 65 -7.17 2.52 9.50
C THR A 65 -6.95 3.87 10.17
N ILE A 66 -5.89 4.02 10.97
CA ILE A 66 -5.54 5.30 11.62
C ILE A 66 -5.21 6.36 10.57
N VAL A 67 -4.41 6.00 9.56
CA VAL A 67 -4.03 6.91 8.47
C VAL A 67 -5.24 7.27 7.61
N GLU A 68 -6.10 6.29 7.27
CA GLU A 68 -7.36 6.55 6.55
C GLU A 68 -8.26 7.53 7.30
N ASN A 69 -8.43 7.35 8.61
CA ASN A 69 -9.22 8.25 9.44
C ASN A 69 -8.60 9.67 9.50
N ALA A 70 -7.28 9.77 9.58
CA ALA A 70 -6.58 11.05 9.56
C ALA A 70 -6.74 11.74 8.19
N LEU A 71 -6.66 11.01 7.09
CA LEU A 71 -6.89 11.51 5.74
C LEU A 71 -8.32 12.03 5.58
N LEU A 72 -9.32 11.27 6.02
CA LEU A 72 -10.72 11.66 5.99
C LEU A 72 -10.95 12.93 6.83
N LYS A 73 -10.41 12.99 8.03
CA LYS A 73 -10.47 14.15 8.91
C LYS A 73 -9.86 15.38 8.25
N ARG A 74 -8.73 15.23 7.57
CA ARG A 74 -8.08 16.33 6.83
C ARG A 74 -8.92 16.76 5.62
N ALA A 75 -9.50 15.82 4.89
CA ALA A 75 -10.35 16.10 3.73
C ALA A 75 -11.60 16.90 4.10
N LEU A 76 -12.22 16.61 5.24
CA LEU A 76 -13.43 17.28 5.72
C LEU A 76 -13.15 18.59 6.49
N GLY A 77 -11.91 18.79 6.93
CA GLY A 77 -11.56 19.82 7.90
C GLY A 77 -12.01 19.45 9.32
N TYR A 78 -11.45 20.11 10.30
CA TYR A 78 -11.78 19.85 11.70
C TYR A 78 -11.44 21.04 12.59
N ARG A 79 -12.01 21.05 13.78
CA ARG A 79 -11.70 22.03 14.82
C ARG A 79 -10.91 21.35 15.93
N TYR A 80 -10.01 22.07 16.53
CA TYR A 80 -9.27 21.66 17.72
C TYR A 80 -9.05 22.83 18.66
N ASP A 81 -8.90 22.51 19.95
CA ASP A 81 -8.61 23.51 20.97
C ASP A 81 -7.11 23.52 21.27
N GLU A 82 -6.51 24.68 21.14
CA GLU A 82 -5.16 24.96 21.61
C GLU A 82 -5.25 25.47 23.04
N VAL A 83 -4.65 24.74 23.97
CA VAL A 83 -4.70 25.05 25.40
C VAL A 83 -3.32 25.51 25.84
N THR A 84 -3.22 26.70 26.44
CA THR A 84 -2.03 27.18 27.08
C THR A 84 -2.11 26.88 28.58
N ILE A 85 -1.07 26.21 29.09
CA ILE A 85 -0.96 25.85 30.52
C ILE A 85 0.25 26.57 31.07
N GLU A 86 0.08 27.34 32.14
CA GLU A 86 1.12 28.02 32.90
C GLU A 86 1.02 27.56 34.36
N ASP A 87 2.14 27.13 34.95
CA ASP A 87 2.21 26.63 36.32
C ASP A 87 1.18 25.51 36.65
N GLY A 88 0.89 24.65 35.65
CA GLY A 88 -0.08 23.58 35.81
C GLY A 88 -1.55 23.99 35.72
N ILE A 89 -1.81 25.27 35.44
CA ILE A 89 -3.17 25.83 35.34
C ILE A 89 -3.44 26.22 33.87
N GLU A 90 -4.63 25.86 33.37
CA GLU A 90 -5.08 26.29 32.06
C GLU A 90 -5.35 27.84 32.09
N THR A 91 -4.54 28.59 31.35
CA THR A 91 -4.64 30.06 31.30
C THR A 91 -5.37 30.55 30.07
N LYS A 92 -5.39 29.79 28.98
CA LYS A 92 -6.01 30.16 27.72
C LYS A 92 -6.45 28.96 26.92
N ARG A 93 -7.64 29.02 26.35
CA ARG A 93 -8.18 28.07 25.39
C ARG A 93 -8.63 28.78 24.13
N VAL A 94 -8.14 28.38 22.97
CA VAL A 94 -8.49 28.96 21.68
C VAL A 94 -8.88 27.83 20.74
N THR A 95 -10.12 27.87 20.24
CA THR A 95 -10.57 26.94 19.21
C THR A 95 -10.04 27.38 17.85
N LYS A 96 -9.26 26.53 17.21
CA LYS A 96 -8.74 26.71 15.84
C LYS A 96 -9.45 25.79 14.86
N GLU A 97 -9.52 26.23 13.62
CA GLU A 97 -10.12 25.44 12.54
C GLU A 97 -9.06 25.12 11.48
N VAL A 98 -8.99 23.84 11.10
CA VAL A 98 -8.24 23.37 9.95
C VAL A 98 -9.20 23.23 8.78
N GLN A 99 -8.98 24.04 7.76
CA GLN A 99 -9.84 24.06 6.58
C GLN A 99 -9.78 22.73 5.83
N PRO A 100 -10.88 22.34 5.15
CA PRO A 100 -10.90 21.18 4.26
C PRO A 100 -9.76 21.24 3.23
N ASP A 101 -9.18 20.08 2.91
CA ASP A 101 -8.08 19.96 1.97
C ASP A 101 -8.55 19.31 0.66
N THR A 102 -8.47 20.04 -0.43
CA THR A 102 -8.94 19.59 -1.75
C THR A 102 -8.13 18.41 -2.26
N THR A 103 -6.82 18.37 -2.00
CA THR A 103 -5.95 17.25 -2.43
C THR A 103 -6.34 15.95 -1.73
N ALA A 104 -6.58 16.02 -0.42
CA ALA A 104 -7.07 14.89 0.36
C ALA A 104 -8.44 14.40 -0.12
N GLN A 105 -9.35 15.32 -0.46
CA GLN A 105 -10.67 15.01 -1.01
C GLN A 105 -10.55 14.28 -2.37
N ILE A 106 -9.73 14.81 -3.28
CA ILE A 106 -9.51 14.20 -4.60
C ILE A 106 -8.91 12.81 -4.46
N PHE A 107 -7.88 12.65 -3.62
CA PHE A 107 -7.25 11.35 -3.37
C PHE A 107 -8.27 10.34 -2.83
N TRP A 108 -9.07 10.73 -1.84
CA TRP A 108 -10.10 9.88 -1.26
C TRP A 108 -11.14 9.46 -2.30
N LEU A 109 -11.68 10.41 -3.07
CA LEU A 109 -12.71 10.15 -4.07
C LEU A 109 -12.22 9.26 -5.21
N LYS A 110 -11.02 9.49 -5.73
CA LYS A 110 -10.42 8.66 -6.80
C LYS A 110 -10.22 7.21 -6.38
N ASN A 111 -9.86 6.98 -5.12
CA ASN A 111 -9.61 5.63 -4.62
C ASN A 111 -10.89 4.92 -4.13
N ARG A 112 -11.84 5.66 -3.54
CA ARG A 112 -13.08 5.08 -2.99
C ARG A 112 -14.22 5.03 -3.99
N ARG A 113 -14.26 5.93 -4.94
CA ARG A 113 -15.30 6.06 -5.97
C ARG A 113 -14.70 6.16 -7.36
N PRO A 114 -13.87 5.19 -7.80
CA PRO A 114 -13.20 5.23 -9.11
C PRO A 114 -14.20 5.18 -10.27
N ASP A 115 -15.40 4.67 -10.06
CA ASP A 115 -16.51 4.69 -11.01
C ASP A 115 -16.89 6.11 -11.45
N LYS A 116 -16.79 7.09 -10.56
CA LYS A 116 -17.16 8.50 -10.80
C LYS A 116 -15.97 9.43 -10.94
N TRP A 117 -14.87 9.15 -10.24
CA TRP A 117 -13.77 10.09 -10.03
C TRP A 117 -12.42 9.65 -10.61
N ARG A 118 -12.40 8.51 -11.28
CA ARG A 118 -11.19 8.03 -11.96
C ARG A 118 -10.80 8.98 -13.09
N ASP A 119 -9.51 9.30 -13.20
CA ASP A 119 -8.98 10.00 -14.37
C ASP A 119 -9.18 9.10 -15.60
N LYS A 120 -10.00 9.55 -16.53
CA LYS A 120 -10.18 8.89 -17.82
C LYS A 120 -8.97 9.20 -18.67
N GLN A 121 -8.01 8.31 -18.72
CA GLN A 121 -7.03 8.30 -19.80
C GLN A 121 -7.70 7.65 -21.01
N ASN A 122 -8.17 8.46 -21.94
CA ASN A 122 -8.40 8.00 -23.30
C ASN A 122 -7.02 7.82 -23.93
N VAL A 123 -6.44 6.65 -23.76
CA VAL A 123 -5.32 6.24 -24.59
C VAL A 123 -5.96 5.85 -25.92
N GLU A 124 -6.12 6.83 -26.81
CA GLU A 124 -6.29 6.54 -28.22
C GLU A 124 -4.98 5.89 -28.68
N VAL A 125 -4.95 4.58 -28.71
CA VAL A 125 -3.92 3.83 -29.41
C VAL A 125 -4.18 4.05 -30.91
N SER A 126 -3.79 5.23 -31.41
CA SER A 126 -3.68 5.49 -32.84
C SER A 126 -2.39 4.86 -33.38
N GLY A 127 -2.21 3.58 -33.11
CA GLY A 127 -1.25 2.73 -33.79
C GLY A 127 -2.06 1.81 -34.68
N SER A 128 -2.02 2.04 -36.00
CA SER A 128 -2.34 0.95 -36.89
C SER A 128 -1.35 -0.16 -36.54
N LEU A 129 -1.83 -1.18 -35.83
CA LEU A 129 -1.25 -2.50 -35.89
C LEU A 129 -1.37 -2.91 -37.37
N LYS A 130 -0.41 -2.46 -38.18
CA LYS A 130 -0.07 -3.22 -39.36
C LYS A 130 0.49 -4.51 -38.81
N THR A 131 -0.41 -5.43 -38.56
CA THR A 131 -0.07 -6.79 -38.22
C THR A 131 0.93 -7.26 -39.25
N GLU A 132 2.02 -7.87 -38.81
CA GLU A 132 3.01 -8.50 -39.69
C GLU A 132 2.41 -9.57 -40.61
N THR A 133 1.11 -9.88 -40.46
CA THR A 133 0.31 -10.68 -41.37
C THR A 133 0.35 -10.16 -42.81
N SER A 134 0.41 -8.84 -43.04
CA SER A 134 0.53 -8.31 -44.41
C SER A 134 1.86 -8.66 -45.08
N LYS A 135 2.93 -8.75 -44.31
CA LYS A 135 4.25 -9.18 -44.81
C LYS A 135 4.28 -10.69 -45.05
N LEU A 136 3.58 -11.44 -44.23
CA LEU A 136 3.45 -12.90 -44.40
C LEU A 136 2.62 -13.23 -45.62
N ASP A 137 1.52 -12.51 -45.85
CA ASP A 137 0.65 -12.69 -47.02
C ASP A 137 1.38 -12.31 -48.29
N ASP A 138 2.17 -11.24 -48.29
CA ASP A 138 3.01 -10.85 -49.43
C ASP A 138 4.13 -11.88 -49.71
N PHE A 139 4.69 -12.48 -48.65
CA PHE A 139 5.72 -13.52 -48.79
C PHE A 139 5.13 -14.83 -49.32
N ILE A 140 3.95 -15.22 -48.88
CA ILE A 140 3.22 -16.39 -49.35
C ILE A 140 2.83 -16.22 -50.81
N LYS A 141 2.39 -15.02 -51.24
CA LYS A 141 2.11 -14.72 -52.62
C LYS A 141 3.36 -14.80 -53.51
N GLN A 142 4.50 -14.31 -53.06
CA GLN A 142 5.76 -14.43 -53.79
C GLN A 142 6.21 -15.88 -53.97
N MET A 143 5.95 -16.75 -52.98
CA MET A 143 6.29 -18.16 -53.09
C MET A 143 5.36 -18.94 -53.99
N SER A 144 4.07 -18.56 -54.12
CA SER A 144 3.13 -19.21 -55.04
C SER A 144 3.39 -18.84 -56.49
N ASP A 145 4.03 -17.71 -56.78
CA ASP A 145 4.39 -17.27 -58.16
C ASP A 145 5.70 -17.90 -58.67
N ILE A 146 6.46 -18.63 -57.84
CA ILE A 146 7.70 -19.30 -58.20
C ILE A 146 7.47 -20.76 -58.67
N ASP A 147 6.35 -21.37 -58.31
CA ASP A 147 6.01 -22.74 -58.63
C ASP A 147 5.03 -22.86 -59.81
N GLY A 148 4.91 -21.83 -60.62
CA GLY A 148 4.07 -21.80 -61.82
C GLY A 148 4.88 -21.89 -63.14
#